data_27db3f4f82adaebfb4fc9e45185db239
#
_entry.id   27db3f4f82adaebfb4fc9e45185db239
#
_cell.length_a   1.000
_cell.length_b   1.000
_cell.length_c   1.000
_cell.angle_alpha   90.00
_cell.angle_beta   90.00
_cell.angle_gamma   90.00
#
_symmetry.space_group_name_H-M   'P 1'
#
loop_
_entity.id
_entity.type
_entity.pdbx_description
1 polymer ?
#
loop_
_entity_poly.entity_id
_entity_poly.type
_entity_poly.pdbx_seq_one_letter_code
_entity_poly.pdbx_strand_id
1 'polypeptide(L)'
;VREFLNSLPGGFWTQFIIVMLVIFILGFFLDFIEIAVVVVPIVAPILLADPSANITAVWLGVMIGLNIQTSFLTPPFGFALFYLRGVAPATVKTMQMYKGVIAFISLQLLALGVVGLYPPLVNYLPNRVSFLSENAPPPRNPKMQYCLEEYVGEQLATNGAELEQAIARAQGIDLSGLPKGLAKDLAAGFASAPEAFVQLQTAFDTEVLIEEAAVVYRPK
;
A
#
# COMPACT_ATOMS: atom_id res chain seq x y z
N VAL A 1 -0.11 -22.17 -2.98
CA VAL A 1 0.38 -20.95 -3.64
C VAL A 1 1.52 -20.34 -2.82
N ARG A 2 1.34 -20.07 -1.52
CA ARG A 2 2.36 -19.44 -0.67
C ARG A 2 3.66 -20.24 -0.60
N GLU A 3 3.55 -21.55 -0.35
CA GLU A 3 4.73 -22.45 -0.31
C GLU A 3 5.46 -22.49 -1.65
N PHE A 4 4.73 -22.53 -2.75
CA PHE A 4 5.31 -22.51 -4.08
C PHE A 4 6.06 -21.20 -4.35
N LEU A 5 5.47 -20.05 -4.04
CA LEU A 5 6.11 -18.75 -4.23
C LEU A 5 7.36 -18.62 -3.35
N ASN A 6 7.30 -19.06 -2.10
CA ASN A 6 8.43 -19.00 -1.17
C ASN A 6 9.57 -19.98 -1.53
N SER A 7 9.29 -21.03 -2.29
CA SER A 7 10.31 -21.99 -2.76
C SER A 7 11.08 -21.50 -4.00
N LEU A 8 10.67 -20.39 -4.61
CA LEU A 8 11.31 -19.87 -5.82
C LEU A 8 12.66 -19.22 -5.49
N PRO A 9 13.75 -19.62 -6.19
CA PRO A 9 15.03 -18.97 -6.05
C PRO A 9 14.98 -17.56 -6.65
N GLY A 10 15.65 -16.58 -5.99
CA GLY A 10 15.77 -15.22 -6.54
C GLY A 10 15.00 -14.14 -5.77
N GLY A 11 14.38 -14.50 -4.63
CA GLY A 11 13.75 -13.53 -3.72
C GLY A 11 12.49 -12.85 -4.29
N PHE A 12 12.13 -11.71 -3.70
CA PHE A 12 10.91 -10.96 -4.00
C PHE A 12 10.69 -10.67 -5.50
N TRP A 13 11.71 -10.23 -6.21
CA TRP A 13 11.55 -9.83 -7.62
C TRP A 13 11.17 -10.99 -8.53
N THR A 14 11.70 -12.20 -8.26
CA THR A 14 11.31 -13.40 -9.01
C THR A 14 9.86 -13.78 -8.74
N GLN A 15 9.43 -13.75 -7.47
CA GLN A 15 8.03 -13.98 -7.11
C GLN A 15 7.10 -12.96 -7.77
N PHE A 16 7.48 -11.68 -7.72
CA PHE A 16 6.72 -10.58 -8.32
C PHE A 16 6.55 -10.77 -9.84
N ILE A 17 7.62 -11.04 -10.56
CA ILE A 17 7.58 -11.23 -12.02
C ILE A 17 6.72 -12.44 -12.38
N ILE A 18 6.85 -13.55 -11.67
CA ILE A 18 6.04 -14.75 -11.92
C ILE A 18 4.56 -14.46 -11.66
N VAL A 19 4.23 -13.80 -10.56
CA VAL A 19 2.84 -13.42 -10.25
C VAL A 19 2.29 -12.49 -11.33
N MET A 20 3.05 -11.47 -11.75
CA MET A 20 2.65 -10.55 -12.81
C MET A 20 2.44 -11.27 -14.15
N LEU A 21 3.29 -12.25 -14.47
CA LEU A 21 3.14 -13.07 -15.67
C LEU A 21 1.88 -13.94 -15.62
N VAL A 22 1.61 -14.58 -14.48
CA VAL A 22 0.39 -15.38 -14.28
C VAL A 22 -0.85 -14.52 -14.41
N ILE A 23 -0.90 -13.35 -13.77
CA ILE A 23 -2.01 -12.39 -13.90
C ILE A 23 -2.17 -11.94 -15.34
N PHE A 24 -1.09 -11.68 -16.06
CA PHE A 24 -1.11 -11.30 -17.47
C PHE A 24 -1.74 -12.40 -18.34
N ILE A 25 -1.37 -13.66 -18.13
CA ILE A 25 -1.93 -14.80 -18.86
C ILE A 25 -3.42 -14.99 -18.51
N LEU A 26 -3.76 -14.91 -17.22
CA LEU A 26 -5.16 -15.02 -16.79
C LEU A 26 -6.03 -13.92 -17.40
N GLY A 27 -5.52 -12.70 -17.55
CA GLY A 27 -6.25 -11.56 -18.14
C GLY A 27 -6.60 -11.72 -19.61
N PHE A 28 -6.12 -12.75 -20.30
CA PHE A 28 -6.62 -13.09 -21.63
C PHE A 28 -7.99 -13.79 -21.61
N PHE A 29 -8.28 -14.49 -20.51
CA PHE A 29 -9.46 -15.38 -20.41
C PHE A 29 -10.46 -14.91 -19.36
N LEU A 30 -9.97 -14.26 -18.30
CA LEU A 30 -10.77 -13.78 -17.18
C LEU A 30 -11.03 -12.29 -17.31
N ASP A 31 -12.19 -11.87 -16.81
CA ASP A 31 -12.48 -10.44 -16.67
C ASP A 31 -11.64 -9.82 -15.53
N PHE A 32 -11.40 -8.51 -15.62
CA PHE A 32 -10.63 -7.78 -14.62
C PHE A 32 -11.26 -7.86 -13.22
N ILE A 33 -12.59 -7.93 -13.12
CA ILE A 33 -13.31 -8.07 -11.85
C ILE A 33 -12.98 -9.41 -11.20
N GLU A 34 -12.98 -10.50 -11.97
CA GLU A 34 -12.65 -11.83 -11.46
C GLU A 34 -11.22 -11.89 -10.94
N ILE A 35 -10.27 -11.30 -11.67
CA ILE A 35 -8.87 -11.22 -11.22
C ILE A 35 -8.75 -10.36 -9.95
N ALA A 36 -9.42 -9.20 -9.91
CA ALA A 36 -9.35 -8.29 -8.78
C ALA A 36 -9.97 -8.87 -7.50
N VAL A 37 -11.06 -9.64 -7.61
CA VAL A 37 -11.77 -10.18 -6.45
C VAL A 37 -11.20 -11.53 -5.99
N VAL A 38 -10.69 -12.35 -6.90
CA VAL A 38 -10.23 -13.71 -6.57
C VAL A 38 -8.71 -13.79 -6.48
N VAL A 39 -7.98 -13.31 -7.50
CA VAL A 39 -6.53 -13.51 -7.59
C VAL A 39 -5.78 -12.52 -6.69
N VAL A 40 -6.13 -11.25 -6.74
CA VAL A 40 -5.42 -10.18 -5.99
C VAL A 40 -5.45 -10.42 -4.48
N PRO A 41 -6.58 -10.77 -3.83
CA PRO A 41 -6.60 -11.05 -2.39
C PRO A 41 -5.73 -12.24 -1.98
N ILE A 42 -5.45 -13.16 -2.89
CA ILE A 42 -4.58 -14.32 -2.62
C ILE A 42 -3.10 -13.93 -2.74
N VAL A 43 -2.72 -13.20 -3.79
CA VAL A 43 -1.32 -12.93 -4.11
C VAL A 43 -0.76 -11.67 -3.43
N ALA A 44 -1.58 -10.63 -3.26
CA ALA A 44 -1.12 -9.37 -2.70
C ALA A 44 -0.62 -9.48 -1.25
N PRO A 45 -1.30 -10.20 -0.32
CA PRO A 45 -0.79 -10.39 1.03
C PRO A 45 0.54 -11.15 1.06
N ILE A 46 0.75 -12.10 0.11
CA ILE A 46 1.99 -12.88 0.04
C ILE A 46 3.15 -11.98 -0.38
N LEU A 47 2.96 -11.16 -1.41
CA LEU A 47 3.99 -10.25 -1.91
C LEU A 47 4.29 -9.12 -0.91
N LEU A 48 3.26 -8.61 -0.21
CA LEU A 48 3.44 -7.55 0.79
C LEU A 48 4.05 -8.05 2.10
N ALA A 49 3.95 -9.35 2.39
CA ALA A 49 4.53 -9.95 3.59
C ALA A 49 6.04 -10.17 3.50
N ASP A 50 6.65 -10.05 2.30
CA ASP A 50 8.09 -10.24 2.14
C ASP A 50 8.87 -9.04 2.69
N PRO A 51 9.70 -9.22 3.74
CA PRO A 51 10.49 -8.14 4.34
C PRO A 51 11.46 -7.46 3.38
N SER A 52 11.96 -8.20 2.38
CA SER A 52 12.92 -7.68 1.40
C SER A 52 12.31 -6.80 0.32
N ALA A 53 10.97 -6.81 0.19
CA ALA A 53 10.28 -6.17 -0.91
C ALA A 53 10.33 -4.64 -0.87
N ASN A 54 10.24 -4.04 0.31
CA ASN A 54 10.14 -2.58 0.53
C ASN A 54 9.17 -1.87 -0.45
N ILE A 55 8.02 -2.49 -0.70
CA ILE A 55 6.98 -1.98 -1.60
C ILE A 55 5.73 -1.59 -0.81
N THR A 56 4.98 -0.63 -1.35
CA THR A 56 3.69 -0.23 -0.78
C THR A 56 2.53 -0.99 -1.44
N ALA A 57 1.43 -1.15 -0.71
CA ALA A 57 0.20 -1.72 -1.26
C ALA A 57 -0.36 -0.88 -2.43
N VAL A 58 -0.15 0.44 -2.39
CA VAL A 58 -0.56 1.36 -3.47
C VAL A 58 0.22 1.07 -4.75
N TRP A 59 1.54 0.98 -4.66
CA TRP A 59 2.39 0.66 -5.80
C TRP A 59 2.03 -0.70 -6.40
N LEU A 60 1.88 -1.73 -5.55
CA LEU A 60 1.50 -3.07 -5.99
C LEU A 60 0.14 -3.05 -6.71
N GLY A 61 -0.86 -2.35 -6.15
CA GLY A 61 -2.18 -2.23 -6.76
C GLY A 61 -2.15 -1.55 -8.13
N VAL A 62 -1.37 -0.48 -8.30
CA VAL A 62 -1.20 0.20 -9.59
C VAL A 62 -0.49 -0.70 -10.60
N MET A 63 0.56 -1.41 -10.18
CA MET A 63 1.27 -2.37 -11.06
C MET A 63 0.36 -3.49 -11.56
N ILE A 64 -0.44 -4.08 -10.66
CA ILE A 64 -1.42 -5.12 -11.02
C ILE A 64 -2.49 -4.54 -11.95
N GLY A 65 -3.02 -3.35 -11.67
CA GLY A 65 -4.03 -2.69 -12.50
C GLY A 65 -3.55 -2.43 -13.93
N LEU A 66 -2.34 -1.88 -14.10
CA LEU A 66 -1.72 -1.67 -15.41
C LEU A 66 -1.49 -2.99 -16.16
N ASN A 67 -1.09 -4.04 -15.42
CA ASN A 67 -0.86 -5.35 -16.00
C ASN A 67 -2.14 -5.98 -16.52
N ILE A 68 -3.22 -5.96 -15.73
CA ILE A 68 -4.55 -6.46 -16.14
C ILE A 68 -5.05 -5.69 -17.37
N GLN A 69 -4.93 -4.36 -17.36
CA GLN A 69 -5.34 -3.51 -18.46
C GLN A 69 -4.57 -3.84 -19.75
N THR A 70 -3.28 -4.14 -19.64
CA THR A 70 -2.44 -4.54 -20.78
C THR A 70 -2.87 -5.88 -21.34
N SER A 71 -3.10 -6.88 -20.49
CA SER A 71 -3.55 -8.22 -20.92
C SER A 71 -4.94 -8.17 -21.58
N PHE A 72 -5.85 -7.36 -21.07
CA PHE A 72 -7.20 -7.17 -21.58
C PHE A 72 -7.24 -6.61 -23.01
N LEU A 73 -6.20 -5.86 -23.42
CA LEU A 73 -6.06 -5.33 -24.79
C LEU A 73 -5.20 -6.19 -25.72
N THR A 74 -4.45 -7.16 -25.19
CA THR A 74 -3.44 -7.87 -25.99
C THR A 74 -4.07 -8.91 -26.93
N PRO A 75 -3.81 -8.85 -28.26
CA PRO A 75 -4.23 -9.88 -29.20
C PRO A 75 -3.56 -11.24 -28.87
N PRO A 76 -4.16 -12.38 -29.25
CA PRO A 76 -5.39 -12.55 -30.04
C PRO A 76 -6.66 -12.63 -29.20
N PHE A 77 -6.57 -12.82 -27.87
CA PHE A 77 -7.69 -13.13 -27.00
C PHE A 77 -8.23 -11.92 -26.22
N GLY A 78 -7.54 -10.77 -26.28
CA GLY A 78 -7.91 -9.58 -25.50
C GLY A 78 -9.42 -9.33 -25.51
N PHE A 79 -10.03 -9.41 -24.32
CA PHE A 79 -11.49 -9.38 -24.14
C PHE A 79 -12.12 -8.12 -24.75
N ALA A 80 -11.43 -6.96 -24.64
CA ALA A 80 -11.85 -5.72 -25.26
C ALA A 80 -11.88 -5.79 -26.78
N LEU A 81 -10.94 -6.49 -27.40
CA LEU A 81 -10.89 -6.64 -28.85
C LEU A 81 -12.00 -7.52 -29.36
N PHE A 82 -12.41 -8.51 -28.60
CA PHE A 82 -13.54 -9.35 -28.93
C PHE A 82 -14.84 -8.53 -29.00
N TYR A 83 -15.10 -7.69 -28.00
CA TYR A 83 -16.25 -6.79 -28.00
C TYR A 83 -16.19 -5.76 -29.12
N LEU A 84 -15.02 -5.13 -29.31
CA LEU A 84 -14.82 -4.16 -30.37
C LEU A 84 -15.13 -4.76 -31.74
N ARG A 85 -14.71 -6.00 -31.98
CA ARG A 85 -14.99 -6.70 -33.22
C ARG A 85 -16.49 -6.95 -33.41
N GLY A 86 -17.24 -7.22 -32.34
CA GLY A 86 -18.69 -7.47 -32.42
C GLY A 86 -19.51 -6.23 -32.77
N VAL A 87 -19.05 -5.04 -32.43
CA VAL A 87 -19.77 -3.77 -32.65
C VAL A 87 -19.22 -2.94 -33.81
N ALA A 88 -18.02 -3.26 -34.30
CA ALA A 88 -17.37 -2.50 -35.38
C ALA A 88 -18.06 -2.71 -36.71
N PRO A 89 -18.19 -1.66 -37.55
CA PRO A 89 -18.72 -1.78 -38.89
C PRO A 89 -17.93 -2.79 -39.73
N ALA A 90 -18.61 -3.49 -40.65
CA ALA A 90 -18.02 -4.51 -41.54
C ALA A 90 -16.86 -3.98 -42.43
N THR A 91 -16.75 -2.66 -42.57
CA THR A 91 -15.68 -1.98 -43.29
C THR A 91 -14.34 -2.01 -42.54
N VAL A 92 -14.36 -2.20 -41.22
CA VAL A 92 -13.14 -2.24 -40.37
C VAL A 92 -12.61 -3.66 -40.28
N LYS A 93 -11.43 -3.88 -40.86
CA LYS A 93 -10.77 -5.19 -40.81
C LYS A 93 -10.13 -5.44 -39.44
N THR A 94 -10.19 -6.66 -38.93
CA THR A 94 -9.57 -7.08 -37.64
C THR A 94 -8.10 -6.69 -37.55
N MET A 95 -7.35 -6.78 -38.65
CA MET A 95 -5.94 -6.40 -38.71
C MET A 95 -5.71 -4.90 -38.45
N GLN A 96 -6.66 -4.04 -38.83
CA GLN A 96 -6.58 -2.59 -38.54
C GLN A 96 -6.78 -2.32 -37.05
N MET A 97 -7.70 -3.04 -36.40
CA MET A 97 -7.89 -2.98 -34.97
C MET A 97 -6.62 -3.40 -34.24
N TYR A 98 -6.01 -4.52 -34.62
CA TYR A 98 -4.75 -4.99 -33.98
C TYR A 98 -3.62 -4.00 -34.14
N LYS A 99 -3.46 -3.40 -35.31
CA LYS A 99 -2.45 -2.34 -35.53
C LYS A 99 -2.69 -1.12 -34.66
N GLY A 100 -3.95 -0.71 -34.48
CA GLY A 100 -4.30 0.40 -33.60
C GLY A 100 -3.96 0.12 -32.12
N VAL A 101 -4.24 -1.11 -31.68
CA VAL A 101 -4.02 -1.50 -30.29
C VAL A 101 -2.52 -1.61 -29.92
N ILE A 102 -1.64 -1.93 -30.87
CA ILE A 102 -0.19 -2.00 -30.61
C ILE A 102 0.34 -0.69 -29.98
N ALA A 103 -0.12 0.46 -30.48
CA ALA A 103 0.29 1.76 -29.93
C ALA A 103 -0.13 1.92 -28.46
N PHE A 104 -1.35 1.50 -28.10
CA PHE A 104 -1.85 1.54 -26.73
C PHE A 104 -1.11 0.57 -25.81
N ILE A 105 -0.86 -0.67 -26.27
CA ILE A 105 -0.06 -1.65 -25.51
C ILE A 105 1.34 -1.12 -25.26
N SER A 106 1.99 -0.52 -26.25
CA SER A 106 3.31 0.06 -26.09
C SER A 106 3.33 1.17 -25.06
N LEU A 107 2.31 2.04 -25.05
CA LEU A 107 2.16 3.11 -24.06
C LEU A 107 1.94 2.54 -22.64
N GLN A 108 1.13 1.50 -22.49
CA GLN A 108 0.87 0.84 -21.22
C GLN A 108 2.11 0.13 -20.67
N LEU A 109 2.86 -0.56 -21.52
CA LEU A 109 4.14 -1.17 -21.11
C LEU A 109 5.17 -0.12 -20.71
N LEU A 110 5.20 1.02 -21.39
CA LEU A 110 6.02 2.15 -20.99
C LEU A 110 5.58 2.68 -19.63
N ALA A 111 4.29 2.88 -19.40
CA ALA A 111 3.74 3.31 -18.12
C ALA A 111 4.06 2.30 -17.00
N LEU A 112 3.92 1.00 -17.26
CA LEU A 112 4.28 -0.06 -16.34
C LEU A 112 5.78 -0.01 -15.98
N GLY A 113 6.64 0.22 -16.97
CA GLY A 113 8.08 0.39 -16.76
C GLY A 113 8.41 1.63 -15.93
N VAL A 114 7.78 2.77 -16.23
CA VAL A 114 7.99 4.02 -15.48
C VAL A 114 7.54 3.87 -14.01
N VAL A 115 6.35 3.32 -13.77
CA VAL A 115 5.85 3.09 -12.40
C VAL A 115 6.70 2.06 -11.65
N GLY A 116 7.16 1.00 -12.35
CA GLY A 116 8.03 -0.02 -11.78
C GLY A 116 9.38 0.54 -11.35
N LEU A 117 9.99 1.40 -12.17
CA LEU A 117 11.30 2.00 -11.91
C LEU A 117 11.25 3.20 -10.97
N TYR A 118 10.11 3.90 -10.91
CA TYR A 118 9.94 5.12 -10.10
C TYR A 118 8.70 5.04 -9.20
N PRO A 119 8.71 4.22 -8.14
CA PRO A 119 7.60 4.07 -7.19
C PRO A 119 7.09 5.38 -6.56
N PRO A 120 7.92 6.42 -6.33
CA PRO A 120 7.44 7.69 -5.77
C PRO A 120 6.33 8.34 -6.59
N LEU A 121 6.26 8.09 -7.90
CA LEU A 121 5.23 8.66 -8.76
C LEU A 121 3.81 8.32 -8.29
N VAL A 122 3.58 7.08 -7.87
CA VAL A 122 2.26 6.62 -7.41
C VAL A 122 2.07 6.75 -5.91
N ASN A 123 3.16 6.76 -5.14
CA ASN A 123 3.12 6.88 -3.69
C ASN A 123 3.06 8.33 -3.18
N TYR A 124 3.40 9.31 -4.02
CA TYR A 124 3.47 10.72 -3.62
C TYR A 124 2.16 11.25 -3.03
N LEU A 125 1.06 11.09 -3.77
CA LEU A 125 -0.23 11.61 -3.34
C LEU A 125 -0.81 10.86 -2.14
N PRO A 126 -0.87 9.51 -2.13
CA PRO A 126 -1.30 8.75 -0.97
C PRO A 126 -0.48 9.04 0.29
N ASN A 127 0.83 9.14 0.17
CA ASN A 127 1.69 9.48 1.31
C ASN A 127 1.33 10.88 1.86
N ARG A 128 1.11 11.85 0.99
CA ARG A 128 0.82 13.20 1.41
C ARG A 128 -0.57 13.36 2.01
N VAL A 129 -1.57 12.64 1.50
CA VAL A 129 -2.96 12.73 1.96
C VAL A 129 -3.22 11.83 3.18
N SER A 130 -2.61 10.65 3.21
CA SER A 130 -2.92 9.64 4.23
C SER A 130 -1.89 9.53 5.35
N PHE A 131 -0.62 9.90 5.12
CA PHE A 131 0.44 9.70 6.12
C PHE A 131 1.01 11.00 6.69
N LEU A 132 0.90 12.12 5.96
CA LEU A 132 1.46 13.40 6.39
C LEU A 132 0.39 14.41 6.82
N SER A 133 -0.90 14.08 6.75
CA SER A 133 -1.96 14.95 7.24
C SER A 133 -2.20 14.69 8.73
N GLU A 134 -2.54 15.74 9.48
CA GLU A 134 -2.85 15.67 10.92
C GLU A 134 -3.99 14.70 11.26
N ASN A 135 -4.84 14.38 10.28
CA ASN A 135 -5.97 13.44 10.40
C ASN A 135 -5.72 12.13 9.65
N ALA A 136 -4.47 11.79 9.37
CA ALA A 136 -4.16 10.56 8.65
C ALA A 136 -4.57 9.33 9.48
N PRO A 137 -5.34 8.39 8.89
CA PRO A 137 -5.57 7.12 9.57
C PRO A 137 -4.24 6.36 9.72
N PRO A 138 -4.10 5.56 10.78
CA PRO A 138 -2.88 4.76 10.96
C PRO A 138 -2.61 3.90 9.72
N PRO A 139 -1.34 3.70 9.35
CA PRO A 139 -0.97 2.97 8.16
C PRO A 139 -1.51 1.54 8.24
N ARG A 140 -2.23 1.10 7.20
CA ARG A 140 -2.78 -0.25 7.12
C ARG A 140 -1.74 -1.31 6.68
N ASN A 141 -0.55 -0.88 6.26
CA ASN A 141 0.53 -1.80 5.95
C ASN A 141 1.21 -2.26 7.24
N PRO A 142 1.19 -3.55 7.58
CA PRO A 142 1.78 -4.07 8.81
C PRO A 142 3.25 -3.67 9.01
N LYS A 143 4.02 -3.54 7.94
CA LYS A 143 5.42 -3.09 8.03
C LYS A 143 5.55 -1.62 8.40
N MET A 144 4.67 -0.77 7.86
CA MET A 144 4.67 0.65 8.23
C MET A 144 4.18 0.84 9.67
N GLN A 145 3.22 0.02 10.12
CA GLN A 145 2.80 0.01 11.51
C GLN A 145 3.97 -0.36 12.41
N TYR A 146 4.65 -1.46 12.09
CA TYR A 146 5.81 -1.91 12.87
C TYR A 146 6.94 -0.86 12.91
N CYS A 147 7.32 -0.29 11.76
CA CYS A 147 8.32 0.78 11.72
C CYS A 147 7.88 2.05 12.45
N LEU A 148 6.58 2.37 12.44
CA LEU A 148 6.05 3.50 13.18
C LEU A 148 6.06 3.24 14.69
N GLU A 149 5.67 2.04 15.09
CA GLU A 149 5.71 1.59 16.49
C GLU A 149 7.15 1.60 17.01
N GLU A 150 8.09 1.00 16.28
CA GLU A 150 9.52 1.02 16.61
C GLU A 150 10.06 2.46 16.74
N TYR A 151 9.78 3.32 15.77
CA TYR A 151 10.18 4.73 15.80
C TYR A 151 9.58 5.48 16.99
N VAL A 152 8.29 5.30 17.27
CA VAL A 152 7.62 5.95 18.40
C VAL A 152 8.18 5.43 19.71
N GLY A 153 8.45 4.13 19.84
CA GLY A 153 9.10 3.53 21.01
C GLY A 153 10.48 4.12 21.26
N GLU A 154 11.31 4.25 20.21
CA GLU A 154 12.63 4.88 20.30
C GLU A 154 12.54 6.36 20.70
N GLN A 155 11.58 7.11 20.16
CA GLN A 155 11.35 8.51 20.53
C GLN A 155 10.86 8.66 21.97
N LEU A 156 9.99 7.78 22.45
CA LEU A 156 9.56 7.77 23.84
C LEU A 156 10.72 7.48 24.80
N ALA A 157 11.55 6.50 24.47
CA ALA A 157 12.71 6.13 25.29
C ALA A 157 13.77 7.25 25.34
N THR A 158 13.98 7.95 24.20
CA THR A 158 15.05 8.96 24.07
C THR A 158 14.59 10.35 24.49
N ASN A 159 13.38 10.75 24.11
CA ASN A 159 12.87 12.11 24.22
C ASN A 159 11.58 12.21 25.06
N GLY A 160 11.19 11.16 25.78
CA GLY A 160 9.94 11.11 26.55
C GLY A 160 9.77 12.27 27.53
N ALA A 161 10.84 12.65 28.25
CA ALA A 161 10.82 13.77 29.17
C ALA A 161 10.63 15.13 28.48
N GLU A 162 11.18 15.32 27.28
CA GLU A 162 10.96 16.52 26.46
C GLU A 162 9.53 16.60 25.93
N LEU A 163 8.97 15.46 25.50
CA LEU A 163 7.58 15.35 25.05
C LEU A 163 6.61 15.68 26.19
N GLU A 164 6.83 15.15 27.38
CA GLU A 164 6.01 15.47 28.56
C GLU A 164 6.04 16.96 28.90
N GLN A 165 7.23 17.58 28.85
CA GLN A 165 7.37 19.02 29.07
C GLN A 165 6.71 19.83 27.93
N ALA A 166 6.75 19.34 26.68
CA ALA A 166 6.09 19.99 25.56
C ALA A 166 4.56 19.95 25.70
N ILE A 167 4.01 18.82 26.15
CA ILE A 167 2.58 18.66 26.47
C ILE A 167 2.17 19.62 27.58
N ALA A 168 2.96 19.69 28.68
CA ALA A 168 2.70 20.61 29.77
C ALA A 168 2.74 22.09 29.33
N ARG A 169 3.67 22.45 28.46
CA ARG A 169 3.75 23.80 27.86
C ARG A 169 2.55 24.09 26.96
N ALA A 170 2.11 23.12 26.16
CA ALA A 170 0.97 23.27 25.28
C ALA A 170 -0.34 23.53 26.04
N GLN A 171 -0.52 22.91 27.20
CA GLN A 171 -1.67 23.16 28.07
C GLN A 171 -1.71 24.59 28.64
N GLY A 172 -0.56 25.27 28.74
CA GLY A 172 -0.44 26.64 29.21
C GLY A 172 -0.59 27.71 28.11
N ILE A 173 -0.81 27.33 26.87
CA ILE A 173 -0.94 28.28 25.74
C ILE A 173 -2.28 29.05 25.85
N ASP A 174 -2.22 30.38 25.74
CA ASP A 174 -3.41 31.21 25.63
C ASP A 174 -4.07 31.09 24.24
N LEU A 175 -5.26 30.51 24.22
CA LEU A 175 -6.07 30.28 23.02
C LEU A 175 -7.09 31.40 22.76
N SER A 176 -7.10 32.47 23.54
CA SER A 176 -8.12 33.54 23.46
C SER A 176 -8.13 34.29 22.13
N GLY A 177 -6.99 34.31 21.42
CA GLY A 177 -6.86 34.96 20.09
C GLY A 177 -7.36 34.12 18.90
N LEU A 178 -7.80 32.88 19.12
CA LEU A 178 -8.22 31.98 18.05
C LEU A 178 -9.75 31.98 17.84
N PRO A 179 -10.23 31.58 16.64
CA PRO A 179 -11.65 31.34 16.40
C PRO A 179 -12.19 30.32 17.41
N LYS A 180 -13.41 30.58 17.96
CA LYS A 180 -14.01 29.79 19.05
C LYS A 180 -14.04 28.26 18.79
N GLY A 181 -14.27 27.82 17.55
CA GLY A 181 -14.27 26.40 17.20
C GLY A 181 -12.88 25.79 17.34
N LEU A 182 -11.88 26.44 16.76
CA LEU A 182 -10.49 25.99 16.80
C LEU A 182 -9.91 25.99 18.23
N ALA A 183 -10.21 27.02 19.00
CA ALA A 183 -9.81 27.14 20.41
C ALA A 183 -10.37 25.98 21.25
N LYS A 184 -11.63 25.60 21.02
CA LYS A 184 -12.29 24.47 21.70
C LYS A 184 -11.64 23.13 21.35
N ASP A 185 -11.36 22.90 20.07
CA ASP A 185 -10.78 21.64 19.58
C ASP A 185 -9.34 21.49 20.07
N LEU A 186 -8.55 22.57 20.04
CA LEU A 186 -7.19 22.58 20.60
C LEU A 186 -7.18 22.38 22.12
N ALA A 187 -8.06 23.03 22.86
CA ALA A 187 -8.17 22.84 24.29
C ALA A 187 -8.53 21.40 24.67
N ALA A 188 -9.43 20.77 23.92
CA ALA A 188 -9.77 19.36 24.09
C ALA A 188 -8.58 18.44 23.77
N GLY A 189 -7.85 18.71 22.69
CA GLY A 189 -6.63 17.96 22.32
C GLY A 189 -5.54 18.07 23.38
N PHE A 190 -5.27 19.28 23.87
CA PHE A 190 -4.26 19.50 24.93
C PHE A 190 -4.65 18.87 26.26
N ALA A 191 -5.95 18.82 26.57
CA ALA A 191 -6.43 18.15 27.78
C ALA A 191 -6.28 16.63 27.72
N SER A 192 -6.46 16.01 26.55
CA SER A 192 -6.35 14.55 26.38
C SER A 192 -4.90 14.08 26.14
N ALA A 193 -3.99 14.95 25.76
CA ALA A 193 -2.62 14.58 25.40
C ALA A 193 -1.86 13.86 26.53
N PRO A 194 -1.91 14.26 27.83
CA PRO A 194 -1.20 13.55 28.89
C PRO A 194 -1.68 12.11 29.08
N GLU A 195 -3.00 11.89 29.00
CA GLU A 195 -3.57 10.55 29.12
C GLU A 195 -3.16 9.65 27.95
N ALA A 196 -3.20 10.19 26.72
CA ALA A 196 -2.72 9.48 25.53
C ALA A 196 -1.22 9.13 25.64
N PHE A 197 -0.40 10.02 26.19
CA PHE A 197 1.02 9.77 26.39
C PHE A 197 1.25 8.63 27.40
N VAL A 198 0.55 8.61 28.52
CA VAL A 198 0.64 7.54 29.53
C VAL A 198 0.15 6.20 28.94
N GLN A 199 -0.94 6.21 28.18
CA GLN A 199 -1.44 5.01 27.51
C GLN A 199 -0.43 4.45 26.52
N LEU A 200 0.24 5.31 25.77
CA LEU A 200 1.26 4.94 24.81
C LEU A 200 2.46 4.31 25.51
N GLN A 201 2.98 4.92 26.57
CA GLN A 201 4.06 4.33 27.38
C GLN A 201 3.68 2.96 27.94
N THR A 202 2.47 2.84 28.51
CA THR A 202 1.97 1.56 29.04
C THR A 202 1.88 0.49 27.97
N ALA A 203 1.50 0.85 26.74
CA ALA A 203 1.44 -0.07 25.62
C ALA A 203 2.84 -0.62 25.26
N PHE A 204 3.85 0.25 25.15
CA PHE A 204 5.24 -0.17 24.89
C PHE A 204 5.84 -1.01 26.01
N ASP A 205 5.64 -0.64 27.27
CA ASP A 205 6.10 -1.43 28.41
C ASP A 205 5.48 -2.83 28.42
N THR A 206 4.20 -2.91 28.03
CA THR A 206 3.48 -4.20 27.92
C THR A 206 4.01 -5.04 26.76
N GLU A 207 4.36 -4.44 25.65
CA GLU A 207 4.94 -5.12 24.48
C GLU A 207 6.30 -5.74 24.84
N VAL A 208 7.17 -5.01 25.52
CA VAL A 208 8.46 -5.51 26.01
C VAL A 208 8.26 -6.73 26.93
N LEU A 209 7.30 -6.65 27.85
CA LEU A 209 6.97 -7.78 28.73
C LEU A 209 6.45 -9.02 27.96
N ILE A 210 5.68 -8.79 26.90
CA ILE A 210 5.18 -9.87 26.05
C ILE A 210 6.32 -10.51 25.26
N GLU A 211 7.26 -9.72 24.72
CA GLU A 211 8.44 -10.23 24.02
C GLU A 211 9.34 -11.06 24.93
N GLU A 212 9.63 -10.58 26.15
CA GLU A 212 10.38 -11.32 27.13
C GLU A 212 9.69 -12.64 27.52
N ALA A 213 8.37 -12.63 27.71
CA ALA A 213 7.60 -13.82 28.01
C ALA A 213 7.55 -14.79 26.81
N ALA A 214 7.50 -14.30 25.58
CA ALA A 214 7.45 -15.12 24.35
C ALA A 214 8.69 -16.00 24.18
N VAL A 215 9.86 -15.56 24.66
CA VAL A 215 11.09 -16.37 24.62
C VAL A 215 10.96 -17.65 25.45
N VAL A 216 10.18 -17.62 26.54
CA VAL A 216 9.95 -18.77 27.43
C VAL A 216 8.88 -19.70 26.86
N TYR A 217 7.90 -19.17 26.12
CA TYR A 217 6.73 -19.91 25.62
C TYR A 217 6.86 -20.40 24.18
N ARG A 218 7.94 -20.08 23.45
CA ARG A 218 8.15 -20.68 22.12
C ARG A 218 8.44 -22.17 22.26
N PRO A 219 7.58 -23.07 21.75
CA PRO A 219 7.90 -24.50 21.70
C PRO A 219 9.14 -24.68 20.81
N LYS A 220 10.09 -25.47 21.33
CA LYS A 220 11.30 -25.87 20.61
C LYS A 220 10.97 -26.74 19.41
#